data_99e6704bf65363d150e345dbd786d55f
#
_entry.id   99e6704bf65363d150e345dbd786d55f
#
_cell.length_a   1.000
_cell.length_b   1.000
_cell.length_c   1.000
_cell.angle_alpha   90.00
_cell.angle_beta   90.00
_cell.angle_gamma   90.00
#
_symmetry.space_group_name_H-M   'P 1'
#
loop_
_entity.id
_entity.type
_entity.pdbx_description
1 polymer ?
#
loop_
_entity_poly.entity_id
_entity_poly.type
_entity_poly.pdbx_seq_one_letter_code
_entity_poly.pdbx_strand_id
1 'polypeptide(L)' 'MNENIDFEKLREDLKNLFMAAMFNGFPVAMMDVTRVENASNEELIKIAKENGFDIDRYKQKFR' A
#
# COMPACT_ATOMS: atom_id res chain seq x y z
N MET A 1 18.94 3.07 -6.91
CA MET A 1 18.51 2.72 -6.65
C MET A 1 18.36 2.44 -5.52
N ASN A 2 18.47 2.31 -4.88
CA ASN A 2 18.45 1.99 -3.66
C ASN A 2 17.70 2.81 -2.80
N GLU A 3 16.49 3.07 -3.10
CA GLU A 3 15.70 3.79 -2.24
C GLU A 3 15.18 2.89 -1.20
N ASN A 4 15.28 3.30 0.04
CA ASN A 4 14.75 2.56 1.16
C ASN A 4 13.36 3.02 1.43
N ILE A 5 12.41 2.24 0.97
CA ILE A 5 11.02 2.53 1.17
C ILE A 5 10.54 1.76 2.39
N ASP A 6 9.75 2.44 3.23
CA ASP A 6 9.17 1.80 4.40
C ASP A 6 7.97 0.97 3.94
N PHE A 7 8.25 -0.26 3.52
CA PHE A 7 7.22 -1.12 2.97
C PHE A 7 6.21 -1.56 4.02
N GLU A 8 6.62 -1.64 5.27
CA GLU A 8 5.69 -1.98 6.33
C GLU A 8 4.61 -0.91 6.45
N LYS A 9 5.03 0.34 6.47
CA LYS A 9 4.07 1.41 6.57
C LYS A 9 3.21 1.52 5.33
N LEU A 10 3.82 1.34 4.16
CA LEU A 10 3.08 1.38 2.92
C LEU A 10 2.01 0.31 2.89
N ARG A 11 2.37 -0.91 3.28
CA ARG A 11 1.41 -2.01 3.31
C ARG A 11 0.26 -1.70 4.27
N GLU A 12 0.60 -1.17 5.43
CA GLU A 12 -0.40 -0.85 6.42
C GLU A 12 -1.35 0.23 5.93
N ASP A 13 -0.79 1.27 5.31
CA ASP A 13 -1.63 2.36 4.81
C ASP A 13 -2.56 1.88 3.70
N LEU A 14 -2.06 1.02 2.83
CA LEU A 14 -2.90 0.47 1.77
C LEU A 14 -4.00 -0.41 2.35
N LYS A 15 -3.67 -1.22 3.35
CA LYS A 15 -4.68 -2.04 4.00
C LYS A 15 -5.75 -1.16 4.62
N ASN A 16 -5.33 -0.09 5.29
CA ASN A 16 -6.29 0.81 5.91
C ASN A 16 -7.20 1.46 4.89
N LEU A 17 -6.65 1.83 3.75
CA LEU A 17 -7.45 2.41 2.68
C LEU A 17 -8.55 1.45 2.23
N PHE A 18 -8.17 0.20 1.97
CA PHE A 18 -9.13 -0.76 1.47
C PHE A 18 -10.11 -1.20 2.55
N MET A 19 -9.67 -1.25 3.81
CA MET A 19 -10.58 -1.58 4.89
C MET A 19 -11.62 -0.48 5.07
N ALA A 20 -11.21 0.77 4.93
CA ALA A 20 -12.16 1.87 4.98
C ALA A 20 -13.17 1.76 3.85
N ALA A 21 -12.73 1.34 2.67
CA ALA A 21 -13.64 1.14 1.55
C ALA A 21 -14.64 0.04 1.84
N MET A 22 -14.21 -1.02 2.54
CA MET A 22 -15.11 -2.09 2.91
C MET A 22 -16.22 -1.59 3.83
N PHE A 23 -15.87 -0.72 4.77
CA PHE A 23 -16.88 -0.15 5.64
C PHE A 23 -17.89 0.68 4.89
N ASN A 24 -17.51 1.17 3.71
CA ASN A 24 -18.42 1.94 2.87
C ASN A 24 -19.15 1.09 1.86
N GLY A 25 -19.06 -0.22 1.99
CA GLY A 25 -19.88 -1.12 1.17
C GLY A 25 -19.29 -1.50 -0.17
N PHE A 26 -17.96 -1.47 -0.31
CA PHE A 26 -17.32 -1.89 -1.55
C PHE A 26 -16.77 -3.32 -1.39
N PRO A 27 -17.48 -4.33 -1.84
CA PRO A 27 -17.06 -5.72 -1.61
C PRO A 27 -15.73 -6.07 -2.28
N VAL A 28 -15.39 -5.38 -3.36
CA VAL A 28 -14.14 -5.65 -4.06
C VAL A 28 -12.93 -5.35 -3.16
N ALA A 29 -13.11 -4.44 -2.21
CA ALA A 29 -12.01 -4.05 -1.34
C ALA A 29 -11.48 -5.18 -0.49
N MET A 30 -12.30 -6.20 -0.19
CA MET A 30 -11.80 -7.33 0.58
C MET A 30 -10.73 -8.08 -0.20
N MET A 31 -10.92 -8.25 -1.51
CA MET A 31 -9.90 -8.88 -2.34
C MET A 31 -8.64 -8.03 -2.37
N ASP A 32 -8.81 -6.71 -2.38
CA ASP A 32 -7.68 -5.82 -2.39
C ASP A 32 -6.88 -5.91 -1.09
N VAL A 33 -7.56 -6.07 0.04
CA VAL A 33 -6.86 -6.24 1.32
C VAL A 33 -5.99 -7.49 1.28
N THR A 34 -6.57 -8.60 0.82
CA THR A 34 -5.83 -9.85 0.72
C THR A 34 -4.64 -9.70 -0.24
N ARG A 35 -4.85 -9.00 -1.34
CA ARG A 35 -3.79 -8.78 -2.32
C ARG A 35 -2.64 -8.03 -1.68
N VAL A 36 -2.94 -6.99 -0.90
CA VAL A 36 -1.91 -6.19 -0.24
C VAL A 36 -1.15 -7.03 0.79
N GLU A 37 -1.86 -7.87 1.53
CA GLU A 37 -1.21 -8.68 2.54
C GLU A 37 -0.21 -9.65 1.95
N ASN A 38 -0.48 -10.13 0.75
CA ASN A 38 0.38 -11.12 0.10
C ASN A 38 1.29 -10.52 -0.95
N ALA A 39 1.29 -9.21 -1.11
CA ALA A 39 2.03 -8.56 -2.18
C ALA A 39 3.52 -8.51 -1.87
N SER A 40 4.33 -8.68 -2.91
CA SER A 40 5.75 -8.40 -2.82
C SER A 40 5.97 -6.90 -2.74
N ASN A 41 7.21 -6.50 -2.46
CA ASN A 41 7.52 -5.08 -2.41
C ASN A 41 7.23 -4.38 -3.73
N GLU A 42 7.54 -5.04 -4.84
CA GLU A 42 7.28 -4.45 -6.15
C GLU A 42 5.78 -4.31 -6.38
N GLU A 43 5.05 -5.32 -5.97
CA GLU A 43 3.60 -5.27 -6.13
C GLU A 43 2.99 -4.17 -5.28
N LEU A 44 3.52 -3.95 -4.08
CA LEU A 44 3.03 -2.88 -3.23
C LEU A 44 3.20 -1.52 -3.88
N ILE A 45 4.34 -1.30 -4.52
CA ILE A 45 4.57 -0.05 -5.21
C ILE A 45 3.55 0.14 -6.32
N LYS A 46 3.29 -0.93 -7.06
CA LYS A 46 2.33 -0.86 -8.14
C LYS A 46 0.93 -0.53 -7.63
N ILE A 47 0.50 -1.23 -6.58
CA ILE A 47 -0.80 -0.98 -6.00
C ILE A 47 -0.91 0.45 -5.49
N ALA A 48 0.15 0.91 -4.84
CA ALA A 48 0.16 2.27 -4.30
C ALA A 48 0.01 3.31 -5.40
N LYS A 49 0.72 3.12 -6.49
CA LYS A 49 0.63 4.06 -7.60
C LYS A 49 -0.75 4.04 -8.23
N GLU A 50 -1.33 2.87 -8.34
CA GLU A 50 -2.68 2.74 -8.89
C GLU A 50 -3.69 3.50 -8.05
N ASN A 51 -3.41 3.67 -6.77
CA ASN A 51 -4.32 4.34 -5.86
C ASN A 51 -3.90 5.76 -5.53
N GLY A 52 -2.96 6.31 -6.28
CA GLY A 52 -2.58 7.71 -6.10
C GLY A 52 -1.67 7.99 -4.94
N PHE A 53 -1.02 6.95 -4.40
CA PHE A 53 -0.10 7.16 -3.30
C PHE A 53 1.21 7.73 -3.81
N ASP A 54 1.78 8.62 -3.01
CA ASP A 54 3.08 9.20 -3.32
C ASP A 54 4.16 8.35 -2.67
N ILE A 55 4.84 7.56 -3.46
CA ILE A 55 5.87 6.65 -2.96
C ILE A 55 6.99 7.42 -2.25
N ASP A 56 7.26 8.62 -2.70
CA ASP A 56 8.32 9.42 -2.08
C ASP A 56 8.07 9.67 -0.60
N ARG A 57 6.81 9.66 -0.17
CA ARG A 57 6.50 9.87 1.24
C ARG A 57 6.92 8.70 2.10
N TYR A 58 7.19 7.56 1.49
CA TYR A 58 7.57 6.36 2.23
C TYR A 58 9.06 6.08 2.17
N LYS A 59 9.81 6.96 1.55
CA LYS A 59 11.26 6.82 1.52
C LYS A 59 11.83 7.15 2.88
N GLN A 60 12.67 6.26 3.38
CA GLN A 60 13.33 6.49 4.66
C GLN A 60 14.56 7.34 4.43
N LYS A 61 14.79 8.27 5.34
CA LYS A 61 15.95 9.13 5.25
C LYS A 61 16.98 8.68 6.25
N PHE A 62 18.21 8.61 5.81
CA PHE A 62 19.31 8.29 6.68
C PHE A 62 20.18 9.51 6.85
N ARG A 63 20.78 9.60 8.04
CA ARG A 63 21.61 10.74 8.31
C ARG A 63 23.04 10.33 8.41
#